data_e6c2ba8a9165877a3fa04305511b5b3c
#
_entry.id   e6c2ba8a9165877a3fa04305511b5b3c
#
_cell.length_a   1.000
_cell.length_b   1.000
_cell.length_c   1.000
_cell.angle_alpha   90.00
_cell.angle_beta   90.00
_cell.angle_gamma   90.00
#
_symmetry.space_group_name_H-M   'P 1'
#
loop_
_entity.id
_entity.type
_entity.pdbx_description
1 polymer ?
#
loop_
_entity_poly.entity_id
_entity_poly.type
_entity_poly.pdbx_seq_one_letter_code
_entity_poly.pdbx_strand_id
1 'polypeptide(L)'
;SLRQGQVTTLSEVNTIADGTAVKRPGEKLFPYIQENVDDIITIDDSELIVAFLDMVENHKMIVENSGLLTVAALKHMDVQKKKIVSILSGGNMDVITMSSIVQHGLIQRDRVFTVSVLLPDKPGELARVSALLAKEQGNIIKLEHNQFISINRNAAVELRITLEAFGTEHKNQIVAALTGAGYRPKLVKFKGTYSEM
;
A
#
# COMPACT_ATOMS: atom_id res chain seq x y z
N SER A 1 -7.02 18.26 21.16
CA SER A 1 -6.95 18.61 22.59
C SER A 1 -5.79 19.55 22.89
N LEU A 2 -4.53 19.22 22.60
CA LEU A 2 -3.36 20.08 22.92
C LEU A 2 -3.49 21.50 22.35
N ARG A 3 -3.86 21.66 21.06
CA ARG A 3 -4.05 22.98 20.43
C ARG A 3 -5.16 23.83 21.08
N GLN A 4 -6.12 23.19 21.72
CA GLN A 4 -7.26 23.87 22.37
C GLN A 4 -7.03 24.05 23.87
N GLY A 5 -5.98 23.50 24.45
CA GLY A 5 -5.68 23.55 25.87
C GLY A 5 -6.68 22.76 26.76
N GLN A 6 -7.55 21.98 26.16
CA GLN A 6 -8.57 21.20 26.86
C GLN A 6 -8.86 19.87 26.19
N VAL A 7 -9.33 18.91 26.96
CA VAL A 7 -9.73 17.59 26.43
C VAL A 7 -10.92 17.75 25.50
N THR A 8 -10.77 17.27 24.26
CA THR A 8 -11.83 17.27 23.24
C THR A 8 -12.12 15.84 22.79
N THR A 9 -13.37 15.63 22.36
CA THR A 9 -13.82 14.33 21.83
C THR A 9 -13.95 14.44 20.32
N LEU A 10 -13.36 13.49 19.59
CA LEU A 10 -13.53 13.34 18.15
C LEU A 10 -14.86 12.67 17.84
N SER A 11 -15.50 13.05 16.75
CA SER A 11 -16.74 12.42 16.27
C SER A 11 -16.49 10.97 15.85
N GLU A 12 -15.38 10.75 15.15
CA GLU A 12 -15.00 9.46 14.60
C GLU A 12 -13.48 9.27 14.64
N VAL A 13 -13.04 8.02 14.75
CA VAL A 13 -11.64 7.60 14.57
C VAL A 13 -11.67 6.35 13.69
N ASN A 14 -11.04 6.43 12.54
CA ASN A 14 -10.87 5.32 11.63
C ASN A 14 -9.39 5.23 11.26
N THR A 15 -8.73 4.17 11.70
CA THR A 15 -7.29 3.93 11.46
C THR A 15 -6.96 2.46 11.68
N ILE A 16 -5.94 1.96 10.97
CA ILE A 16 -5.36 0.64 11.21
C ILE A 16 -4.54 0.58 12.50
N ALA A 17 -4.19 1.72 13.10
CA ALA A 17 -3.50 1.83 14.37
C ALA A 17 -4.50 1.72 15.54
N ASP A 18 -5.16 0.58 15.68
CA ASP A 18 -6.26 0.30 16.59
C ASP A 18 -5.91 0.57 18.07
N GLY A 19 -4.67 0.27 18.49
CA GLY A 19 -4.18 0.56 19.84
C GLY A 19 -4.16 2.04 20.20
N THR A 20 -4.19 2.95 19.22
CA THR A 20 -4.27 4.41 19.41
C THR A 20 -5.62 5.00 18.99
N ALA A 21 -6.57 4.18 18.54
CA ALA A 21 -7.88 4.61 18.05
C ALA A 21 -8.81 5.06 19.16
N VAL A 22 -8.44 6.11 19.90
CA VAL A 22 -9.16 6.64 21.05
C VAL A 22 -9.78 7.99 20.71
N LYS A 23 -11.11 8.09 20.83
CA LYS A 23 -11.85 9.33 20.52
C LYS A 23 -11.58 10.48 21.49
N ARG A 24 -11.26 10.18 22.75
CA ARG A 24 -11.10 11.15 23.82
C ARG A 24 -9.91 10.77 24.70
N PRO A 25 -8.92 11.64 24.87
CA PRO A 25 -7.84 11.40 25.81
C PRO A 25 -8.34 11.42 27.27
N GLY A 26 -7.64 10.70 28.15
CA GLY A 26 -7.99 10.65 29.56
C GLY A 26 -7.76 12.00 30.24
N GLU A 27 -8.76 12.50 30.98
CA GLU A 27 -8.69 13.80 31.67
C GLU A 27 -7.55 13.87 32.71
N LYS A 28 -7.30 12.76 33.39
CA LYS A 28 -6.25 12.68 34.41
C LYS A 28 -4.83 12.72 33.83
N LEU A 29 -4.67 12.22 32.60
CA LEU A 29 -3.37 12.19 31.94
C LEU A 29 -3.10 13.45 31.09
N PHE A 30 -4.14 14.17 30.72
CA PHE A 30 -4.02 15.32 29.84
C PHE A 30 -3.07 16.42 30.35
N PRO A 31 -3.09 16.82 31.66
CA PRO A 31 -2.13 17.79 32.21
C PRO A 31 -0.67 17.34 32.04
N TYR A 32 -0.38 16.04 32.25
CA TYR A 32 0.97 15.49 32.09
C TYR A 32 1.41 15.52 30.61
N ILE A 33 0.47 15.28 29.70
CA ILE A 33 0.75 15.38 28.24
C ILE A 33 1.06 16.83 27.87
N GLN A 34 0.29 17.81 28.40
CA GLN A 34 0.53 19.23 28.12
C GLN A 34 1.88 19.71 28.67
N GLU A 35 2.34 19.18 29.78
CA GLU A 35 3.60 19.57 30.43
C GLU A 35 4.83 18.94 29.78
N ASN A 36 4.70 17.68 29.29
CA ASN A 36 5.88 16.87 28.93
C ASN A 36 5.99 16.54 27.42
N VAL A 37 4.98 16.86 26.60
CA VAL A 37 4.99 16.58 25.16
C VAL A 37 5.25 17.88 24.40
N ASP A 38 6.38 17.95 23.69
CA ASP A 38 6.77 19.11 22.92
C ASP A 38 5.92 19.28 21.65
N ASP A 39 5.62 18.17 20.94
CA ASP A 39 4.82 18.19 19.70
C ASP A 39 4.14 16.85 19.44
N ILE A 40 3.12 16.88 18.56
CA ILE A 40 2.41 15.68 18.08
C ILE A 40 2.36 15.73 16.55
N ILE A 41 2.88 14.68 15.94
CA ILE A 41 2.84 14.44 14.49
C ILE A 41 1.74 13.43 14.17
N THR A 42 0.90 13.72 13.20
CA THR A 42 -0.11 12.79 12.68
C THR A 42 0.44 12.00 11.51
N ILE A 43 0.14 10.71 11.46
CA ILE A 43 0.62 9.77 10.46
C ILE A 43 -0.57 9.13 9.77
N ASP A 44 -0.53 9.07 8.44
CA ASP A 44 -1.55 8.40 7.66
C ASP A 44 -1.36 6.88 7.66
N ASP A 45 -2.46 6.12 7.56
CA ASP A 45 -2.44 4.65 7.51
C ASP A 45 -1.57 4.11 6.38
N SER A 46 -1.52 4.81 5.24
CA SER A 46 -0.65 4.46 4.12
C SER A 46 0.84 4.47 4.49
N GLU A 47 1.25 5.37 5.38
CA GLU A 47 2.63 5.47 5.86
C GLU A 47 2.97 4.36 6.85
N LEU A 48 1.98 3.94 7.66
CA LEU A 48 2.13 2.78 8.55
C LEU A 48 2.34 1.49 7.77
N ILE A 49 1.61 1.30 6.67
CA ILE A 49 1.78 0.15 5.76
C ILE A 49 3.23 0.10 5.22
N VAL A 50 3.76 1.24 4.81
CA VAL A 50 5.15 1.33 4.34
C VAL A 50 6.15 1.04 5.47
N ALA A 51 5.93 1.61 6.66
CA ALA A 51 6.78 1.36 7.82
C ALA A 51 6.76 -0.12 8.24
N PHE A 52 5.60 -0.78 8.17
CA PHE A 52 5.49 -2.21 8.43
C PHE A 52 6.38 -3.04 7.50
N LEU A 53 6.30 -2.79 6.19
CA LEU A 53 7.16 -3.49 5.22
C LEU A 53 8.64 -3.23 5.49
N ASP A 54 9.03 -2.00 5.82
CA ASP A 54 10.42 -1.66 6.15
C ASP A 54 10.91 -2.46 7.36
N MET A 55 10.09 -2.59 8.41
CA MET A 55 10.43 -3.38 9.60
C MET A 55 10.59 -4.86 9.27
N VAL A 56 9.66 -5.43 8.50
CA VAL A 56 9.71 -6.85 8.12
C VAL A 56 10.90 -7.13 7.19
N GLU A 57 11.07 -6.31 6.14
CA GLU A 57 12.09 -6.56 5.11
C GLU A 57 13.51 -6.26 5.58
N ASN A 58 13.72 -5.17 6.31
CA ASN A 58 15.05 -4.70 6.67
C ASN A 58 15.48 -5.13 8.08
N HIS A 59 14.54 -5.19 9.03
CA HIS A 59 14.83 -5.48 10.44
C HIS A 59 14.35 -6.85 10.91
N LYS A 60 13.57 -7.58 10.11
CA LYS A 60 12.98 -8.90 10.45
C LYS A 60 12.14 -8.86 11.73
N MET A 61 11.47 -7.73 11.95
CA MET A 61 10.63 -7.48 13.14
C MET A 61 9.18 -7.29 12.73
N ILE A 62 8.28 -7.90 13.50
CA ILE A 62 6.84 -7.70 13.41
C ILE A 62 6.44 -6.81 14.57
N VAL A 63 5.89 -5.64 14.25
CA VAL A 63 5.43 -4.64 15.20
C VAL A 63 3.99 -4.30 14.86
N GLU A 64 3.12 -4.18 15.85
CA GLU A 64 1.73 -3.77 15.62
C GLU A 64 1.64 -2.35 15.04
N ASN A 65 0.55 -2.05 14.35
CA ASN A 65 0.40 -0.78 13.63
C ASN A 65 0.57 0.44 14.53
N SER A 66 0.03 0.41 15.73
CA SER A 66 0.19 1.50 16.71
C SER A 66 1.63 1.70 17.14
N GLY A 67 2.40 0.63 17.26
CA GLY A 67 3.83 0.66 17.61
C GLY A 67 4.72 1.20 16.47
N LEU A 68 4.22 1.22 15.22
CA LEU A 68 4.94 1.72 14.05
C LEU A 68 4.83 3.22 13.84
N LEU A 69 3.92 3.90 14.54
CA LEU A 69 3.72 5.34 14.43
C LEU A 69 5.03 6.12 14.58
N THR A 70 5.88 5.73 15.53
CA THR A 70 7.17 6.40 15.78
C THR A 70 8.18 6.20 14.64
N VAL A 71 8.15 5.08 13.96
CA VAL A 71 8.99 4.80 12.78
C VAL A 71 8.50 5.58 11.57
N ALA A 72 7.19 5.55 11.31
CA ALA A 72 6.58 6.28 10.20
C ALA A 72 6.79 7.80 10.34
N ALA A 73 6.76 8.32 11.59
CA ALA A 73 6.98 9.73 11.88
C ALA A 73 8.37 10.26 11.49
N LEU A 74 9.38 9.40 11.35
CA LEU A 74 10.74 9.81 10.97
C LEU A 74 10.79 10.52 9.60
N LYS A 75 9.84 10.22 8.72
CA LYS A 75 9.73 10.89 7.40
C LYS A 75 9.30 12.37 7.50
N HIS A 76 8.65 12.74 8.60
CA HIS A 76 8.16 14.10 8.87
C HIS A 76 9.12 14.92 9.72
N MET A 77 10.27 14.36 10.08
CA MET A 77 11.23 14.98 10.97
C MET A 77 12.56 15.24 10.25
N ASP A 78 13.22 16.34 10.59
CA ASP A 78 14.63 16.51 10.24
C ASP A 78 15.50 15.64 11.14
N VAL A 79 15.94 14.51 10.58
CA VAL A 79 16.72 13.49 11.30
C VAL A 79 18.24 13.65 11.10
N GLN A 80 18.68 14.61 10.26
CA GLN A 80 20.09 14.75 9.93
C GLN A 80 20.90 15.18 11.16
N LYS A 81 21.97 14.42 11.43
CA LYS A 81 22.90 14.66 12.55
C LYS A 81 22.24 14.62 13.94
N LYS A 82 21.06 14.03 14.06
CA LYS A 82 20.37 13.84 15.35
C LYS A 82 20.46 12.40 15.80
N LYS A 83 20.47 12.18 17.11
CA LYS A 83 20.25 10.88 17.72
C LYS A 83 18.77 10.77 18.05
N ILE A 84 18.08 9.84 17.39
CA ILE A 84 16.64 9.65 17.56
C ILE A 84 16.41 8.27 18.16
N VAL A 85 15.53 8.21 19.14
CA VAL A 85 15.07 6.97 19.75
C VAL A 85 13.59 6.81 19.44
N SER A 86 13.25 5.79 18.63
CA SER A 86 11.86 5.41 18.36
C SER A 86 11.49 4.21 19.24
N ILE A 87 10.42 4.35 20.00
CA ILE A 87 9.93 3.24 20.83
C ILE A 87 9.01 2.38 19.97
N LEU A 88 9.41 1.15 19.72
CA LEU A 88 8.56 0.13 19.12
C LEU A 88 7.77 -0.56 20.22
N SER A 89 6.49 -0.28 20.28
CA SER A 89 5.59 -0.82 21.31
C SER A 89 4.60 -1.80 20.70
N GLY A 90 4.45 -2.96 21.34
CA GLY A 90 3.45 -3.94 20.96
C GLY A 90 3.84 -4.83 19.78
N GLY A 91 3.28 -6.02 19.78
CA GLY A 91 3.46 -7.04 18.74
C GLY A 91 2.18 -7.85 18.54
N ASN A 92 1.04 -7.36 19.04
CA ASN A 92 -0.24 -8.05 18.92
C ASN A 92 -0.85 -7.80 17.53
N MET A 93 -0.36 -8.55 16.56
CA MET A 93 -0.86 -8.50 15.19
C MET A 93 -1.32 -9.89 14.75
N ASP A 94 -2.56 -10.00 14.30
CA ASP A 94 -3.06 -11.23 13.73
C ASP A 94 -2.54 -11.46 12.30
N VAL A 95 -2.50 -12.72 11.90
CA VAL A 95 -1.91 -13.15 10.61
C VAL A 95 -2.72 -12.63 9.41
N ILE A 96 -4.04 -12.47 9.54
CA ILE A 96 -4.90 -11.99 8.45
C ILE A 96 -4.64 -10.51 8.20
N THR A 97 -4.60 -9.72 9.26
CA THR A 97 -4.24 -8.28 9.19
C THR A 97 -2.84 -8.11 8.62
N MET A 98 -1.87 -8.90 9.08
CA MET A 98 -0.50 -8.89 8.54
C MET A 98 -0.49 -9.18 7.04
N SER A 99 -1.17 -10.23 6.60
CA SER A 99 -1.27 -10.58 5.18
C SER A 99 -1.87 -9.44 4.34
N SER A 100 -2.93 -8.80 4.85
CA SER A 100 -3.55 -7.66 4.20
C SER A 100 -2.60 -6.47 4.07
N ILE A 101 -1.89 -6.11 5.14
CA ILE A 101 -0.93 -5.00 5.15
C ILE A 101 0.21 -5.27 4.17
N VAL A 102 0.76 -6.50 4.16
CA VAL A 102 1.80 -6.89 3.20
C VAL A 102 1.32 -6.73 1.76
N GLN A 103 0.14 -7.23 1.43
CA GLN A 103 -0.41 -7.11 0.08
C GLN A 103 -0.60 -5.63 -0.32
N HIS A 104 -1.18 -4.80 0.54
CA HIS A 104 -1.35 -3.37 0.28
C HIS A 104 0.00 -2.65 0.11
N GLY A 105 0.96 -2.98 0.94
CA GLY A 105 2.29 -2.38 0.85
C GLY A 105 3.05 -2.77 -0.41
N LEU A 106 2.92 -4.01 -0.88
CA LEU A 106 3.49 -4.44 -2.17
C LEU A 106 2.86 -3.68 -3.33
N ILE A 107 1.54 -3.43 -3.28
CA ILE A 107 0.82 -2.63 -4.28
C ILE A 107 1.29 -1.16 -4.23
N GLN A 108 1.39 -0.56 -3.05
CA GLN A 108 1.87 0.82 -2.90
C GLN A 108 3.30 1.03 -3.41
N ARG A 109 4.15 0.01 -3.30
CA ARG A 109 5.53 0.03 -3.80
C ARG A 109 5.65 -0.41 -5.25
N ASP A 110 4.53 -0.56 -5.96
CA ASP A 110 4.50 -1.06 -7.35
C ASP A 110 5.19 -2.42 -7.54
N ARG A 111 5.32 -3.20 -6.47
CA ARG A 111 5.85 -4.57 -6.53
C ARG A 111 4.81 -5.57 -6.97
N VAL A 112 3.54 -5.23 -6.80
CA VAL A 112 2.39 -5.95 -7.35
C VAL A 112 1.47 -4.94 -8.01
N PHE A 113 1.14 -5.17 -9.26
CA PHE A 113 0.22 -4.31 -10.01
C PHE A 113 -0.62 -5.12 -10.99
N THR A 114 -1.77 -4.59 -11.39
CA THR A 114 -2.63 -5.21 -12.39
C THR A 114 -2.71 -4.32 -13.62
N VAL A 115 -2.50 -4.92 -14.78
CA VAL A 115 -2.69 -4.29 -16.08
C VAL A 115 -3.81 -4.98 -16.84
N SER A 116 -4.68 -4.19 -17.47
CA SER A 116 -5.69 -4.67 -18.42
C SER A 116 -5.22 -4.36 -19.84
N VAL A 117 -5.24 -5.36 -20.70
CA VAL A 117 -4.84 -5.27 -22.11
C VAL A 117 -5.96 -5.81 -22.96
N LEU A 118 -6.34 -5.07 -24.00
CA LEU A 118 -7.27 -5.55 -25.03
C LEU A 118 -6.48 -6.30 -26.11
N LEU A 119 -6.83 -7.56 -26.34
CA LEU A 119 -6.20 -8.43 -27.33
C LEU A 119 -7.18 -8.76 -28.45
N PRO A 120 -6.71 -8.93 -29.71
CA PRO A 120 -7.50 -9.62 -30.74
C PRO A 120 -7.85 -11.04 -30.27
N ASP A 121 -9.09 -11.49 -30.49
CA ASP A 121 -9.49 -12.87 -30.19
C ASP A 121 -8.93 -13.84 -31.25
N LYS A 122 -7.64 -14.12 -31.15
CA LYS A 122 -6.92 -14.99 -32.07
C LYS A 122 -5.99 -15.95 -31.32
N PRO A 123 -5.84 -17.19 -31.81
CA PRO A 123 -4.85 -18.11 -31.26
C PRO A 123 -3.45 -17.50 -31.25
N GLY A 124 -2.73 -17.67 -30.13
CA GLY A 124 -1.35 -17.20 -29.99
C GLY A 124 -1.18 -15.82 -29.35
N GLU A 125 -2.21 -14.97 -29.27
CA GLU A 125 -2.07 -13.63 -28.69
C GLU A 125 -1.72 -13.68 -27.19
N LEU A 126 -2.32 -14.58 -26.42
CA LEU A 126 -1.95 -14.80 -25.03
C LEU A 126 -0.48 -15.22 -24.88
N ALA A 127 -0.02 -16.15 -25.74
CA ALA A 127 1.37 -16.61 -25.74
C ALA A 127 2.34 -15.47 -26.04
N ARG A 128 1.98 -14.57 -26.96
CA ARG A 128 2.77 -13.38 -27.30
C ARG A 128 2.92 -12.44 -26.12
N VAL A 129 1.82 -12.11 -25.46
CA VAL A 129 1.86 -11.24 -24.27
C VAL A 129 2.67 -11.88 -23.16
N SER A 130 2.46 -13.18 -22.89
CA SER A 130 3.21 -13.90 -21.85
C SER A 130 4.72 -13.94 -22.15
N ALA A 131 5.11 -14.17 -23.40
CA ALA A 131 6.51 -14.15 -23.80
C ALA A 131 7.15 -12.75 -23.64
N LEU A 132 6.39 -11.69 -23.95
CA LEU A 132 6.85 -10.32 -23.76
C LEU A 132 7.07 -10.01 -22.27
N LEU A 133 6.11 -10.38 -21.42
CA LEU A 133 6.22 -10.18 -19.97
C LEU A 133 7.40 -10.97 -19.38
N ALA A 134 7.60 -12.21 -19.84
CA ALA A 134 8.75 -13.03 -19.41
C ALA A 134 10.08 -12.41 -19.83
N LYS A 135 10.18 -11.84 -21.02
CA LYS A 135 11.37 -11.11 -21.49
C LYS A 135 11.71 -9.92 -20.60
N GLU A 136 10.70 -9.20 -20.16
CA GLU A 136 10.84 -8.08 -19.22
C GLU A 136 10.94 -8.55 -17.74
N GLN A 137 11.07 -9.84 -17.49
CA GLN A 137 11.15 -10.40 -16.13
C GLN A 137 9.93 -10.14 -15.24
N GLY A 138 8.78 -9.84 -15.84
CA GLY A 138 7.50 -9.70 -15.13
C GLY A 138 6.95 -11.08 -14.75
N ASN A 139 6.82 -11.35 -13.46
CA ASN A 139 6.23 -12.59 -12.98
C ASN A 139 4.70 -12.48 -12.91
N ILE A 140 3.99 -13.37 -13.60
CA ILE A 140 2.52 -13.39 -13.62
C ILE A 140 2.01 -14.11 -12.38
N ILE A 141 1.33 -13.38 -11.49
CA ILE A 141 0.69 -13.92 -10.27
C ILE A 141 -0.73 -14.40 -10.59
N LYS A 142 -1.47 -13.61 -11.38
CA LYS A 142 -2.86 -13.90 -11.73
C LYS A 142 -3.14 -13.47 -13.15
N LEU A 143 -3.92 -14.28 -13.85
CA LEU A 143 -4.33 -14.00 -15.23
C LEU A 143 -5.83 -14.27 -15.35
N GLU A 144 -6.57 -13.28 -15.83
CA GLU A 144 -8.00 -13.37 -16.11
C GLU A 144 -8.23 -13.06 -17.59
N HIS A 145 -8.69 -14.05 -18.32
CA HIS A 145 -9.00 -13.95 -19.74
C HIS A 145 -10.52 -13.91 -19.93
N ASN A 146 -11.05 -12.73 -20.22
CA ASN A 146 -12.48 -12.50 -20.27
C ASN A 146 -12.96 -12.33 -21.72
N GLN A 147 -13.56 -13.39 -22.27
CA GLN A 147 -14.04 -13.44 -23.68
C GLN A 147 -15.46 -12.88 -23.87
N PHE A 148 -16.21 -12.68 -22.78
CA PHE A 148 -17.64 -12.34 -22.87
C PHE A 148 -17.97 -10.86 -22.70
N ILE A 149 -16.98 -9.96 -22.73
CA ILE A 149 -17.18 -8.52 -22.58
C ILE A 149 -17.85 -7.87 -23.79
N SER A 150 -17.72 -8.47 -24.98
CA SER A 150 -18.32 -7.94 -26.19
C SER A 150 -19.14 -8.99 -26.96
N ILE A 151 -20.35 -8.62 -27.36
CA ILE A 151 -21.24 -9.44 -28.23
C ILE A 151 -20.62 -9.59 -29.62
N ASN A 152 -19.76 -8.69 -30.03
CA ASN A 152 -19.09 -8.72 -31.35
C ASN A 152 -17.76 -9.47 -31.22
N ARG A 153 -17.73 -10.73 -31.69
CA ARG A 153 -16.54 -11.61 -31.69
C ARG A 153 -15.33 -11.05 -32.44
N ASN A 154 -15.50 -10.01 -33.27
CA ASN A 154 -14.38 -9.26 -33.87
C ASN A 154 -13.83 -8.19 -32.93
N ALA A 155 -14.41 -8.02 -31.76
CA ALA A 155 -13.93 -7.09 -30.75
C ALA A 155 -12.91 -7.77 -29.82
N ALA A 156 -12.01 -6.96 -29.32
CA ALA A 156 -10.92 -7.36 -28.45
C ALA A 156 -11.40 -8.06 -27.17
N VAL A 157 -10.67 -9.07 -26.75
CA VAL A 157 -10.82 -9.76 -25.47
C VAL A 157 -10.01 -9.01 -24.41
N GLU A 158 -10.56 -8.80 -23.23
CA GLU A 158 -9.82 -8.21 -22.11
C GLU A 158 -8.98 -9.28 -21.42
N LEU A 159 -7.69 -9.04 -21.34
CA LEU A 159 -6.76 -9.81 -20.54
C LEU A 159 -6.34 -8.95 -19.33
N ARG A 160 -6.71 -9.37 -18.14
CA ARG A 160 -6.23 -8.77 -16.88
C ARG A 160 -5.10 -9.60 -16.32
N ILE A 161 -3.97 -8.97 -16.11
CA ILE A 161 -2.75 -9.63 -15.64
C ILE A 161 -2.29 -8.93 -14.38
N THR A 162 -2.23 -9.67 -13.27
CA THR A 162 -1.55 -9.21 -12.07
C THR A 162 -0.13 -9.69 -12.09
N LEU A 163 0.79 -8.76 -11.96
CA LEU A 163 2.23 -8.96 -12.12
C LEU A 163 2.96 -8.61 -10.83
N GLU A 164 4.01 -9.35 -10.56
CA GLU A 164 5.06 -8.98 -9.63
C GLU A 164 6.17 -8.25 -10.38
N ALA A 165 6.67 -7.17 -9.78
CA ALA A 165 7.77 -6.36 -10.30
C ALA A 165 8.74 -5.99 -9.17
N PHE A 166 9.89 -5.43 -9.53
CA PHE A 166 10.91 -4.97 -8.58
C PHE A 166 10.67 -3.53 -8.09
N GLY A 167 9.50 -2.94 -8.39
CA GLY A 167 9.12 -1.59 -8.02
C GLY A 167 8.71 -0.74 -9.23
N THR A 168 8.57 0.56 -9.01
CA THR A 168 7.98 1.52 -9.96
C THR A 168 8.70 1.55 -11.31
N GLU A 169 10.03 1.55 -11.31
CA GLU A 169 10.81 1.58 -12.55
C GLU A 169 10.56 0.34 -13.40
N HIS A 170 10.64 -0.84 -12.81
CA HIS A 170 10.38 -2.10 -13.50
C HIS A 170 8.94 -2.23 -13.99
N LYS A 171 7.96 -1.79 -13.17
CA LYS A 171 6.56 -1.69 -13.62
C LYS A 171 6.44 -0.84 -14.89
N ASN A 172 7.09 0.33 -14.91
CA ASN A 172 7.05 1.24 -16.04
C ASN A 172 7.72 0.63 -17.29
N GLN A 173 8.82 -0.11 -17.14
CA GLN A 173 9.46 -0.86 -18.23
C GLN A 173 8.51 -1.90 -18.82
N ILE A 174 7.83 -2.70 -18.00
CA ILE A 174 6.84 -3.68 -18.43
C ILE A 174 5.70 -3.01 -19.22
N VAL A 175 5.15 -1.91 -18.70
CA VAL A 175 4.07 -1.17 -19.36
C VAL A 175 4.54 -0.56 -20.69
N ALA A 176 5.76 -0.03 -20.72
CA ALA A 176 6.36 0.50 -21.95
C ALA A 176 6.60 -0.60 -23.02
N ALA A 177 7.05 -1.78 -22.61
CA ALA A 177 7.24 -2.92 -23.50
C ALA A 177 5.92 -3.39 -24.14
N LEU A 178 4.85 -3.47 -23.34
CA LEU A 178 3.50 -3.76 -23.85
C LEU A 178 3.05 -2.70 -24.87
N THR A 179 3.29 -1.43 -24.56
CA THR A 179 2.93 -0.31 -25.45
C THR A 179 3.75 -0.36 -26.76
N GLY A 180 5.04 -0.60 -26.66
CA GLY A 180 5.95 -0.74 -27.81
C GLY A 180 5.60 -1.91 -28.72
N ALA A 181 5.00 -2.97 -28.17
CA ALA A 181 4.48 -4.11 -28.93
C ALA A 181 3.10 -3.85 -29.57
N GLY A 182 2.55 -2.64 -29.47
CA GLY A 182 1.29 -2.22 -30.07
C GLY A 182 0.05 -2.48 -29.21
N TYR A 183 0.21 -2.93 -27.97
CA TYR A 183 -0.90 -3.07 -27.04
C TYR A 183 -1.23 -1.72 -26.38
N ARG A 184 -2.44 -1.62 -25.79
CA ARG A 184 -2.89 -0.44 -25.02
C ARG A 184 -3.13 -0.83 -23.56
N PRO A 185 -2.08 -0.99 -22.77
CA PRO A 185 -2.21 -1.37 -21.37
C PRO A 185 -2.89 -0.27 -20.57
N LYS A 186 -3.81 -0.66 -19.70
CA LYS A 186 -4.44 0.22 -18.71
C LYS A 186 -4.11 -0.32 -17.31
N LEU A 187 -3.51 0.50 -16.46
CA LEU A 187 -3.33 0.15 -15.07
C LEU A 187 -4.69 0.10 -14.38
N VAL A 188 -4.97 -1.03 -13.74
CA VAL A 188 -6.17 -1.23 -12.94
C VAL A 188 -5.85 -0.78 -11.53
N LYS A 189 -6.53 0.26 -11.04
CA LYS A 189 -6.43 0.66 -9.65
C LYS A 189 -7.07 -0.43 -8.78
N PHE A 190 -6.34 -0.93 -7.80
CA PHE A 190 -6.99 -1.68 -6.74
C PHE A 190 -7.92 -0.70 -6.02
N LYS A 191 -9.21 -0.97 -6.02
CA LYS A 191 -10.15 -0.24 -5.17
C LYS A 191 -9.86 -0.64 -3.72
N GLY A 192 -8.92 0.04 -3.12
CA GLY A 192 -8.67 -0.05 -1.69
C GLY A 192 -9.79 0.69 -0.98
N THR A 193 -10.41 0.06 -0.03
CA THR A 193 -11.61 0.47 0.72
C THR A 193 -11.37 1.65 1.67
N TYR A 194 -10.29 2.42 1.53
CA TYR A 194 -9.91 3.46 2.51
C TYR A 194 -9.94 4.89 1.98
N SER A 195 -10.44 5.15 0.77
CA SER A 195 -10.47 6.52 0.24
C SER A 195 -11.86 7.05 -0.11
N GLU A 196 -12.94 6.34 0.21
CA GLU A 196 -14.31 6.85 0.03
C GLU A 196 -15.21 6.33 1.15
N MET A 197 -15.15 6.94 2.33
CA MET A 197 -16.24 7.12 3.27
C MET A 197 -16.08 8.45 3.99
#